data_34451079548209379b78fe34be76b632
#
_entry.id   34451079548209379b78fe34be76b632
#
_cell.length_a   1.000
_cell.length_b   1.000
_cell.length_c   1.000
_cell.angle_alpha   90.00
_cell.angle_beta   90.00
_cell.angle_gamma   90.00
#
_symmetry.space_group_name_H-M   'P 1'
#
loop_
_entity.id
_entity.type
_entity.pdbx_description
1 polymer ?
#
loop_
_entity_poly.entity_id
_entity_poly.type
_entity_poly.pdbx_seq_one_letter_code
_entity_poly.pdbx_strand_id
1 'polypeptide(L)'
;MDDIPATTFLVAGRPSAVSAVTDGLKIVVPSKPLLNTLLKWDDVLGANNSQNPTTVTVHTLGKASNGKRYANIVALVATKNDGQQEVERWVQIITFFADPTRAKATVLPCLNDVLLTRTKPRRYMVIVNPASGQSKGVKLFQKVEALFAHANIHVTKVLTERAAHATELATAIDHTQYDALVIVGGDGVIYEVVQGLMQRPDWADVIQIPLAILPAGGGNGLAKSLTESSGEVYSFENCAYLAIKGQPQPLDLATLRSKTATKFIFLSLSWAFLAEMDFESEKYRFAGAQRFTISSLGKILSGKNWSGSFSYVEPTADEVVPTYWADGHDDGRAAPKLTLLPPSAEDPKPETWKTIEGNFSLFWAMNAAWAGTNGLVAPSAEFDDGYMHVVIMPGKVSMAEYMGVFLTLDSGRHVDKPTVQVIKTRAFEVKAPESDIMMADGERIDGGFCQVEVHRALGRVMAIRK
;
A
#
# COMPACT_ATOMS: atom_id res chain seq x y z
N MET A 1 1.08 -34.01 -10.74
CA MET A 1 0.88 -33.62 -9.32
C MET A 1 -0.15 -34.54 -8.76
N ASP A 2 0.20 -35.31 -7.74
CA ASP A 2 -0.77 -36.17 -7.11
C ASP A 2 -1.63 -35.35 -6.15
N ASP A 3 -2.92 -35.24 -6.47
CA ASP A 3 -3.89 -34.56 -5.61
C ASP A 3 -3.99 -35.30 -4.26
N ILE A 4 -4.26 -34.55 -3.19
CA ILE A 4 -4.53 -35.19 -1.90
C ILE A 4 -5.84 -35.97 -2.01
N PRO A 5 -5.86 -37.28 -1.65
CA PRO A 5 -7.03 -38.13 -1.83
C PRO A 5 -8.30 -37.56 -1.24
N ALA A 6 -9.40 -37.73 -1.95
CA ALA A 6 -10.69 -37.25 -1.51
C ALA A 6 -11.16 -37.91 -0.22
N THR A 7 -11.65 -37.13 0.72
CA THR A 7 -12.32 -37.56 1.94
C THR A 7 -13.78 -37.15 1.91
N THR A 8 -14.66 -38.01 2.42
CA THR A 8 -16.09 -37.72 2.46
C THR A 8 -16.47 -36.95 3.72
N PHE A 9 -17.04 -35.75 3.50
CA PHE A 9 -17.64 -34.92 4.55
C PHE A 9 -19.11 -34.65 4.26
N LEU A 10 -19.87 -34.20 5.25
CA LEU A 10 -21.17 -33.59 5.03
C LEU A 10 -20.96 -32.09 4.77
N VAL A 11 -21.33 -31.60 3.59
CA VAL A 11 -21.35 -30.19 3.24
C VAL A 11 -22.80 -29.74 3.05
N ALA A 12 -23.25 -28.80 3.86
CA ALA A 12 -24.68 -28.42 3.94
C ALA A 12 -25.61 -29.66 4.13
N GLY A 13 -25.21 -30.57 4.99
CA GLY A 13 -25.96 -31.79 5.29
C GLY A 13 -25.92 -32.90 4.22
N ARG A 14 -25.05 -32.80 3.21
CA ARG A 14 -24.94 -33.77 2.09
C ARG A 14 -23.59 -34.43 2.03
N PRO A 15 -23.50 -35.75 1.83
CA PRO A 15 -22.25 -36.43 1.59
C PRO A 15 -21.56 -35.83 0.38
N SER A 16 -20.32 -35.37 0.55
CA SER A 16 -19.53 -34.66 -0.46
C SER A 16 -18.09 -35.14 -0.42
N ALA A 17 -17.50 -35.39 -1.57
CA ALA A 17 -16.07 -35.67 -1.67
C ALA A 17 -15.28 -34.35 -1.63
N VAL A 18 -14.36 -34.23 -0.69
CA VAL A 18 -13.49 -33.07 -0.54
C VAL A 18 -12.06 -33.49 -0.81
N SER A 19 -11.39 -32.82 -1.73
CA SER A 19 -9.99 -33.05 -2.08
C SER A 19 -9.23 -31.73 -2.22
N ALA A 20 -7.97 -31.73 -1.82
CA ALA A 20 -7.06 -30.64 -2.09
C ALA A 20 -6.38 -30.89 -3.45
N VAL A 21 -6.54 -29.97 -4.38
CA VAL A 21 -5.97 -30.00 -5.74
C VAL A 21 -5.07 -28.80 -5.95
N THR A 22 -4.31 -28.78 -7.04
CA THR A 22 -3.34 -27.71 -7.34
C THR A 22 -3.95 -26.31 -7.20
N ASP A 23 -5.17 -26.12 -7.68
CA ASP A 23 -5.79 -24.78 -7.78
C ASP A 23 -6.68 -24.43 -6.57
N GLY A 24 -6.95 -25.37 -5.66
CA GLY A 24 -7.85 -25.08 -4.56
C GLY A 24 -8.39 -26.32 -3.83
N LEU A 25 -9.39 -26.06 -2.99
CA LEU A 25 -10.16 -27.09 -2.30
C LEU A 25 -11.38 -27.45 -3.17
N LYS A 26 -11.37 -28.65 -3.75
CA LYS A 26 -12.45 -29.15 -4.60
C LYS A 26 -13.49 -29.89 -3.76
N ILE A 27 -14.75 -29.49 -3.86
CA ILE A 27 -15.90 -30.08 -3.19
C ILE A 27 -16.84 -30.62 -4.26
N VAL A 28 -17.09 -31.92 -4.26
CA VAL A 28 -17.98 -32.62 -5.19
C VAL A 28 -19.17 -33.17 -4.45
N VAL A 29 -20.36 -32.77 -4.82
CA VAL A 29 -21.65 -33.23 -4.25
C VAL A 29 -22.30 -34.19 -5.23
N PRO A 30 -22.11 -35.52 -5.09
CA PRO A 30 -22.59 -36.48 -6.08
C PRO A 30 -24.10 -36.42 -6.34
N SER A 31 -24.89 -36.17 -5.29
CA SER A 31 -26.35 -36.04 -5.38
C SER A 31 -26.84 -34.75 -6.06
N LYS A 32 -25.98 -33.75 -6.24
CA LYS A 32 -26.31 -32.48 -6.90
C LYS A 32 -25.06 -31.87 -7.57
N PRO A 33 -24.67 -32.31 -8.77
CA PRO A 33 -23.47 -31.85 -9.46
C PRO A 33 -23.39 -30.33 -9.66
N LEU A 34 -24.53 -29.64 -9.72
CA LEU A 34 -24.60 -28.17 -9.81
C LEU A 34 -24.07 -27.45 -8.56
N LEU A 35 -23.87 -28.16 -7.44
CA LEU A 35 -23.28 -27.64 -6.21
C LEU A 35 -21.79 -27.95 -6.08
N ASN A 36 -21.18 -28.56 -7.10
CA ASN A 36 -19.75 -28.76 -7.13
C ASN A 36 -19.04 -27.40 -7.08
N THR A 37 -18.06 -27.28 -6.21
CA THR A 37 -17.38 -26.01 -5.95
C THR A 37 -15.87 -26.23 -5.92
N LEU A 38 -15.14 -25.30 -6.49
CA LEU A 38 -13.70 -25.15 -6.30
C LEU A 38 -13.45 -23.83 -5.53
N LEU A 39 -13.00 -23.96 -4.28
CA LEU A 39 -12.52 -22.81 -3.49
C LEU A 39 -11.05 -22.60 -3.82
N LYS A 40 -10.72 -21.57 -4.59
CA LYS A 40 -9.33 -21.26 -4.97
C LYS A 40 -8.49 -20.97 -3.72
N TRP A 41 -7.23 -21.42 -3.71
CA TRP A 41 -6.33 -21.20 -2.57
C TRP A 41 -6.12 -19.71 -2.27
N ASP A 42 -6.15 -18.86 -3.30
CA ASP A 42 -6.06 -17.41 -3.12
C ASP A 42 -7.22 -16.85 -2.29
N ASP A 43 -8.41 -17.44 -2.38
CA ASP A 43 -9.59 -17.01 -1.64
C ASP A 43 -9.70 -17.67 -0.25
N VAL A 44 -8.97 -18.75 0.01
CA VAL A 44 -8.99 -19.45 1.30
C VAL A 44 -8.05 -18.76 2.28
N LEU A 45 -8.57 -18.28 3.40
CA LEU A 45 -7.78 -17.66 4.48
C LEU A 45 -7.16 -18.71 5.40
N GLY A 46 -7.87 -19.80 5.69
CA GLY A 46 -7.44 -20.87 6.57
C GLY A 46 -8.61 -21.74 7.01
N ALA A 47 -8.35 -22.64 7.95
CA ALA A 47 -9.37 -23.49 8.55
C ALA A 47 -9.12 -23.67 10.04
N ASN A 48 -10.19 -23.98 10.80
CA ASN A 48 -10.11 -24.36 12.19
C ASN A 48 -11.24 -25.34 12.57
N ASN A 49 -11.16 -25.92 13.75
CA ASN A 49 -12.18 -26.78 14.36
C ASN A 49 -12.59 -26.29 15.76
N SER A 50 -12.32 -25.03 16.08
CA SER A 50 -12.46 -24.46 17.43
C SER A 50 -13.90 -24.47 17.97
N GLN A 51 -14.89 -24.42 17.07
CA GLN A 51 -16.30 -24.41 17.47
C GLN A 51 -16.89 -25.83 17.60
N ASN A 52 -16.37 -26.77 16.85
CA ASN A 52 -16.83 -28.17 16.89
C ASN A 52 -15.69 -29.12 16.45
N PRO A 53 -15.24 -30.06 17.31
CA PRO A 53 -14.13 -30.96 17.01
C PRO A 53 -14.40 -31.93 15.85
N THR A 54 -15.66 -32.09 15.43
CA THR A 54 -16.04 -32.92 14.28
C THR A 54 -16.28 -32.09 12.99
N THR A 55 -15.95 -30.81 12.99
CA THR A 55 -16.19 -29.91 11.84
C THR A 55 -14.93 -29.15 11.47
N VAL A 56 -14.51 -29.21 10.21
CA VAL A 56 -13.55 -28.28 9.64
C VAL A 56 -14.29 -27.04 9.19
N THR A 57 -13.99 -25.90 9.79
CA THR A 57 -14.53 -24.61 9.38
C THR A 57 -13.52 -23.92 8.46
N VAL A 58 -13.84 -23.83 7.16
CA VAL A 58 -13.00 -23.18 6.14
C VAL A 58 -13.44 -21.73 6.00
N HIS A 59 -12.53 -20.81 6.24
CA HIS A 59 -12.76 -19.38 6.10
C HIS A 59 -12.25 -18.89 4.75
N THR A 60 -13.07 -18.13 4.01
CA THR A 60 -12.70 -17.60 2.70
C THR A 60 -12.99 -16.11 2.60
N LEU A 61 -12.28 -15.43 1.69
CA LEU A 61 -12.53 -14.04 1.31
C LEU A 61 -12.69 -13.98 -0.22
N GLY A 62 -13.78 -14.57 -0.70
CA GLY A 62 -14.08 -14.70 -2.12
C GLY A 62 -14.41 -13.38 -2.79
N LYS A 63 -14.12 -13.28 -4.09
CA LYS A 63 -14.37 -12.11 -4.93
C LYS A 63 -15.72 -12.21 -5.63
N ALA A 64 -16.59 -11.22 -5.45
CA ALA A 64 -17.87 -11.14 -6.14
C ALA A 64 -17.73 -10.54 -7.55
N SER A 65 -18.81 -10.58 -8.34
CA SER A 65 -18.83 -10.06 -9.72
C SER A 65 -18.51 -8.57 -9.83
N ASN A 66 -18.78 -7.79 -8.78
CA ASN A 66 -18.43 -6.36 -8.69
C ASN A 66 -16.99 -6.11 -8.23
N GLY A 67 -16.17 -7.16 -8.12
CA GLY A 67 -14.76 -7.09 -7.71
C GLY A 67 -14.52 -6.97 -6.21
N LYS A 68 -15.56 -6.73 -5.39
CA LYS A 68 -15.40 -6.67 -3.92
C LYS A 68 -15.27 -8.06 -3.32
N ARG A 69 -14.51 -8.15 -2.24
CA ARG A 69 -14.34 -9.39 -1.48
C ARG A 69 -15.29 -9.48 -0.29
N TYR A 70 -15.76 -10.68 -0.06
CA TYR A 70 -16.71 -10.99 1.03
C TYR A 70 -16.24 -12.22 1.80
N ALA A 71 -16.30 -12.12 3.13
CA ALA A 71 -16.00 -13.24 4.00
C ALA A 71 -17.12 -14.29 3.90
N ASN A 72 -16.72 -15.55 3.72
CA ASN A 72 -17.61 -16.70 3.73
C ASN A 72 -17.03 -17.82 4.57
N ILE A 73 -17.89 -18.73 5.00
CA ILE A 73 -17.55 -19.92 5.79
C ILE A 73 -18.13 -21.14 5.09
N VAL A 74 -17.30 -22.17 4.92
CA VAL A 74 -17.74 -23.51 4.50
C VAL A 74 -17.46 -24.49 5.61
N ALA A 75 -18.50 -25.15 6.11
CA ALA A 75 -18.39 -26.18 7.14
C ALA A 75 -18.33 -27.57 6.50
N LEU A 76 -17.28 -28.34 6.81
CA LEU A 76 -17.08 -29.71 6.42
C LEU A 76 -17.25 -30.57 7.67
N VAL A 77 -18.37 -31.32 7.80
CA VAL A 77 -18.69 -32.13 8.97
C VAL A 77 -18.25 -33.57 8.74
N ALA A 78 -17.43 -34.11 9.63
CA ALA A 78 -16.95 -35.47 9.53
C ALA A 78 -18.11 -36.51 9.63
N THR A 79 -18.03 -37.56 8.83
CA THR A 79 -19.10 -38.59 8.71
C THR A 79 -18.83 -39.84 9.50
N LYS A 80 -17.64 -39.99 10.11
CA LYS A 80 -17.19 -41.21 10.82
C LYS A 80 -16.95 -40.97 12.30
N ASN A 81 -16.92 -42.04 13.09
CA ASN A 81 -16.68 -41.99 14.54
C ASN A 81 -15.25 -41.55 14.92
N ASP A 82 -14.25 -41.71 14.04
CA ASP A 82 -12.87 -41.20 14.17
C ASP A 82 -12.68 -39.81 13.56
N GLY A 83 -13.77 -39.10 13.37
CA GLY A 83 -13.86 -37.82 12.67
C GLY A 83 -12.96 -36.74 13.23
N GLN A 84 -12.58 -36.77 14.51
CA GLN A 84 -11.72 -35.71 15.07
C GLN A 84 -10.32 -35.74 14.47
N GLN A 85 -9.68 -36.92 14.31
CA GLN A 85 -8.34 -36.99 13.68
C GLN A 85 -8.38 -36.55 12.22
N GLU A 86 -9.41 -36.95 11.49
CA GLU A 86 -9.57 -36.51 10.09
C GLU A 86 -9.82 -34.99 9.97
N VAL A 87 -10.60 -34.44 10.88
CA VAL A 87 -10.82 -32.99 10.97
C VAL A 87 -9.51 -32.25 11.26
N GLU A 88 -8.72 -32.68 12.24
CA GLU A 88 -7.42 -32.08 12.57
C GLU A 88 -6.46 -32.14 11.38
N ARG A 89 -6.42 -33.27 10.68
CA ARG A 89 -5.64 -33.45 9.45
C ARG A 89 -6.03 -32.45 8.37
N TRP A 90 -7.33 -32.29 8.10
CA TRP A 90 -7.82 -31.36 7.09
C TRP A 90 -7.61 -29.89 7.47
N VAL A 91 -7.73 -29.55 8.74
CA VAL A 91 -7.36 -28.21 9.22
C VAL A 91 -5.89 -27.91 8.89
N GLN A 92 -4.97 -28.86 9.14
CA GLN A 92 -3.55 -28.69 8.80
C GLN A 92 -3.33 -28.56 7.29
N ILE A 93 -3.96 -29.42 6.48
CA ILE A 93 -3.87 -29.38 5.02
C ILE A 93 -4.32 -28.01 4.50
N ILE A 94 -5.52 -27.56 4.88
CA ILE A 94 -6.07 -26.31 4.38
C ILE A 94 -5.24 -25.11 4.85
N THR A 95 -4.80 -25.11 6.10
CA THR A 95 -3.93 -24.04 6.64
C THR A 95 -2.59 -23.98 5.90
N PHE A 96 -2.02 -25.13 5.55
CA PHE A 96 -0.78 -25.20 4.79
C PHE A 96 -0.93 -24.58 3.40
N PHE A 97 -1.96 -24.97 2.63
CA PHE A 97 -2.17 -24.47 1.28
C PHE A 97 -2.71 -23.04 1.22
N ALA A 98 -3.38 -22.59 2.29
CA ALA A 98 -3.84 -21.21 2.38
C ALA A 98 -2.71 -20.20 2.67
N ASP A 99 -1.54 -20.67 3.13
CA ASP A 99 -0.40 -19.81 3.44
C ASP A 99 0.24 -19.24 2.16
N PRO A 100 0.16 -17.92 1.92
CA PRO A 100 0.65 -17.30 0.69
C PRO A 100 2.18 -17.39 0.54
N THR A 101 2.92 -17.62 1.62
CA THR A 101 4.39 -17.78 1.55
C THR A 101 4.78 -19.09 0.89
N ARG A 102 3.86 -20.05 0.78
CA ARG A 102 4.08 -21.41 0.26
C ARG A 102 3.46 -21.66 -1.11
N ALA A 103 2.54 -20.82 -1.55
CA ALA A 103 1.80 -20.98 -2.81
C ALA A 103 2.66 -21.02 -4.08
N LYS A 104 3.96 -20.72 -3.99
CA LYS A 104 4.94 -20.79 -5.10
C LYS A 104 5.75 -22.09 -5.14
N ALA A 105 5.52 -23.03 -4.25
CA ALA A 105 6.15 -24.35 -4.33
C ALA A 105 5.62 -25.10 -5.56
N THR A 106 6.44 -25.23 -6.58
CA THR A 106 6.14 -25.91 -7.86
C THR A 106 5.90 -27.42 -7.72
N VAL A 107 6.10 -27.96 -6.54
CA VAL A 107 5.87 -29.37 -6.20
C VAL A 107 5.03 -29.41 -4.94
N LEU A 108 3.84 -30.02 -5.02
CA LEU A 108 3.07 -30.35 -3.81
C LEU A 108 3.94 -31.25 -2.92
N PRO A 109 4.26 -30.82 -1.70
CA PRO A 109 4.97 -31.69 -0.78
C PRO A 109 4.12 -32.96 -0.53
N CYS A 110 4.75 -34.06 -0.22
CA CYS A 110 3.97 -35.25 0.11
C CYS A 110 3.10 -34.96 1.35
N LEU A 111 1.99 -35.66 1.48
CA LEU A 111 1.03 -35.43 2.58
C LEU A 111 1.70 -35.48 3.97
N ASN A 112 2.70 -36.36 4.16
CA ASN A 112 3.44 -36.42 5.40
C ASN A 112 4.24 -35.17 5.69
N ASP A 113 4.84 -34.52 4.67
CA ASP A 113 5.57 -33.26 4.83
C ASP A 113 4.61 -32.12 5.23
N VAL A 114 3.41 -32.09 4.63
CA VAL A 114 2.35 -31.14 5.01
C VAL A 114 1.95 -31.32 6.47
N LEU A 115 1.73 -32.56 6.90
CA LEU A 115 1.29 -32.88 8.27
C LEU A 115 2.38 -32.66 9.31
N LEU A 116 3.65 -32.85 8.94
CA LEU A 116 4.79 -32.64 9.84
C LEU A 116 5.20 -31.15 9.93
N THR A 117 4.88 -30.36 8.94
CA THR A 117 5.24 -28.93 8.90
C THR A 117 4.18 -28.11 9.62
N ARG A 118 4.39 -27.80 10.90
CA ARG A 118 3.57 -26.83 11.61
C ARG A 118 3.84 -25.45 10.98
N THR A 119 2.81 -24.80 10.42
CA THR A 119 2.90 -23.42 9.98
C THR A 119 3.10 -22.53 11.20
N LYS A 120 4.25 -21.85 11.27
CA LYS A 120 4.45 -20.85 12.32
C LYS A 120 3.48 -19.70 12.07
N PRO A 121 2.68 -19.32 13.08
CA PRO A 121 1.78 -18.17 12.94
C PRO A 121 2.57 -16.91 12.60
N ARG A 122 2.07 -16.14 11.64
CA ARG A 122 2.60 -14.79 11.37
C ARG A 122 2.18 -13.85 12.50
N ARG A 123 3.00 -12.87 12.80
CA ARG A 123 2.75 -11.89 13.86
C ARG A 123 2.72 -10.50 13.26
N TYR A 124 1.60 -9.83 13.34
CA TYR A 124 1.43 -8.48 12.81
C TYR A 124 1.16 -7.48 13.93
N MET A 125 1.88 -6.37 13.92
CA MET A 125 1.49 -5.21 14.72
C MET A 125 0.53 -4.36 13.92
N VAL A 126 -0.60 -3.99 14.51
CA VAL A 126 -1.65 -3.19 13.88
C VAL A 126 -1.74 -1.85 14.58
N ILE A 127 -1.32 -0.80 13.89
CA ILE A 127 -1.42 0.59 14.35
C ILE A 127 -2.73 1.17 13.81
N VAL A 128 -3.65 1.48 14.69
CA VAL A 128 -4.98 2.03 14.33
C VAL A 128 -5.06 3.48 14.77
N ASN A 129 -5.33 4.39 13.84
CA ASN A 129 -5.67 5.76 14.18
C ASN A 129 -7.19 5.90 14.38
N PRO A 130 -7.67 6.09 15.63
CA PRO A 130 -9.10 6.19 15.93
C PRO A 130 -9.77 7.39 15.26
N ALA A 131 -9.03 8.50 15.05
CA ALA A 131 -9.55 9.72 14.44
C ALA A 131 -9.70 9.63 12.92
N SER A 132 -9.10 8.63 12.28
CA SER A 132 -9.17 8.46 10.82
C SER A 132 -10.61 8.23 10.34
N GLY A 133 -10.92 8.77 9.15
CA GLY A 133 -12.19 8.54 8.47
C GLY A 133 -13.42 8.97 9.28
N GLN A 134 -13.39 10.15 9.87
CA GLN A 134 -14.47 10.62 10.75
C GLN A 134 -14.67 9.70 11.97
N SER A 135 -13.58 9.29 12.60
CA SER A 135 -13.56 8.40 13.78
C SER A 135 -14.08 6.98 13.53
N LYS A 136 -13.93 6.46 12.31
CA LYS A 136 -14.37 5.10 11.95
C LYS A 136 -13.25 4.06 11.93
N GLY A 137 -11.96 4.44 12.08
CA GLY A 137 -10.80 3.55 11.94
C GLY A 137 -10.92 2.28 12.78
N VAL A 138 -11.25 2.39 14.06
CA VAL A 138 -11.45 1.23 14.95
C VAL A 138 -12.58 0.32 14.46
N LYS A 139 -13.73 0.89 14.11
CA LYS A 139 -14.89 0.11 13.63
C LYS A 139 -14.62 -0.57 12.29
N LEU A 140 -13.85 0.06 11.41
CA LEU A 140 -13.45 -0.54 10.14
C LEU A 140 -12.52 -1.74 10.38
N PHE A 141 -11.52 -1.61 11.26
CA PHE A 141 -10.65 -2.72 11.57
C PHE A 141 -11.38 -3.89 12.24
N GLN A 142 -12.29 -3.62 13.17
CA GLN A 142 -13.10 -4.64 13.83
C GLN A 142 -13.86 -5.55 12.84
N LYS A 143 -14.26 -5.05 11.67
CA LYS A 143 -14.95 -5.85 10.64
C LYS A 143 -14.07 -6.91 9.98
N VAL A 144 -12.75 -6.68 9.94
CA VAL A 144 -11.79 -7.57 9.28
C VAL A 144 -10.83 -8.25 10.25
N GLU A 145 -10.83 -7.87 11.51
CA GLU A 145 -9.89 -8.38 12.53
C GLU A 145 -9.92 -9.92 12.61
N ALA A 146 -11.11 -10.52 12.57
CA ALA A 146 -11.26 -11.97 12.57
C ALA A 146 -10.62 -12.67 11.35
N LEU A 147 -10.50 -11.98 10.20
CA LEU A 147 -9.89 -12.54 8.99
C LEU A 147 -8.40 -12.84 9.19
N PHE A 148 -7.71 -12.02 9.97
CA PHE A 148 -6.30 -12.24 10.31
C PHE A 148 -6.13 -13.51 11.14
N ALA A 149 -6.97 -13.70 12.16
CA ALA A 149 -6.95 -14.90 12.97
C ALA A 149 -7.26 -16.17 12.14
N HIS A 150 -8.23 -16.10 11.21
CA HIS A 150 -8.54 -17.19 10.30
C HIS A 150 -7.39 -17.53 9.34
N ALA A 151 -6.53 -16.55 9.03
CA ALA A 151 -5.33 -16.72 8.23
C ALA A 151 -4.09 -17.08 9.06
N ASN A 152 -4.26 -17.53 10.31
CA ASN A 152 -3.18 -17.87 11.24
C ASN A 152 -2.20 -16.69 11.49
N ILE A 153 -2.76 -15.47 11.63
CA ILE A 153 -2.00 -14.27 11.93
C ILE A 153 -2.37 -13.78 13.34
N HIS A 154 -1.36 -13.69 14.20
CA HIS A 154 -1.50 -13.07 15.52
C HIS A 154 -1.41 -11.56 15.41
N VAL A 155 -2.40 -10.85 15.89
CA VAL A 155 -2.50 -9.41 15.85
C VAL A 155 -2.18 -8.80 17.20
N THR A 156 -1.19 -7.91 17.26
CA THR A 156 -0.95 -6.98 18.36
C THR A 156 -1.48 -5.61 17.96
N LYS A 157 -2.63 -5.22 18.49
CA LYS A 157 -3.31 -3.97 18.13
C LYS A 157 -2.95 -2.84 19.08
N VAL A 158 -2.54 -1.70 18.52
CA VAL A 158 -2.22 -0.46 19.25
C VAL A 158 -3.01 0.69 18.63
N LEU A 159 -3.64 1.50 19.49
CA LEU A 159 -4.35 2.71 19.07
C LEU A 159 -3.44 3.92 19.21
N THR A 160 -3.43 4.81 18.20
CA THR A 160 -2.77 6.11 18.37
C THR A 160 -3.64 7.01 19.23
N GLU A 161 -3.02 7.81 20.09
CA GLU A 161 -3.71 8.67 21.06
C GLU A 161 -3.67 10.15 20.65
N ARG A 162 -2.67 10.54 19.85
CA ARG A 162 -2.40 11.92 19.43
C ARG A 162 -1.60 11.94 18.12
N ALA A 163 -1.42 13.12 17.56
CA ALA A 163 -0.52 13.33 16.43
C ALA A 163 0.92 12.90 16.80
N ALA A 164 1.66 12.43 15.83
CA ALA A 164 3.01 11.87 15.95
C ALA A 164 3.13 10.59 16.82
N HIS A 165 2.04 10.05 17.39
CA HIS A 165 2.12 8.83 18.19
C HIS A 165 2.50 7.60 17.33
N ALA A 166 2.10 7.55 16.06
CA ALA A 166 2.52 6.48 15.17
C ALA A 166 4.04 6.54 14.90
N THR A 167 4.65 7.73 14.86
CA THR A 167 6.12 7.91 14.79
C THR A 167 6.80 7.30 16.02
N GLU A 168 6.29 7.57 17.22
CA GLU A 168 6.85 7.03 18.47
C GLU A 168 6.75 5.51 18.52
N LEU A 169 5.58 4.95 18.15
CA LEU A 169 5.37 3.50 18.06
C LEU A 169 6.35 2.85 17.09
N ALA A 170 6.55 3.44 15.91
CA ALA A 170 7.48 2.95 14.90
C ALA A 170 8.94 3.07 15.34
N THR A 171 9.29 4.14 16.07
CA THR A 171 10.63 4.30 16.65
C THR A 171 10.93 3.26 17.72
N ALA A 172 9.92 2.87 18.51
CA ALA A 172 10.07 1.97 19.65
C ALA A 172 9.88 0.47 19.30
N ILE A 173 9.44 0.15 18.07
CA ILE A 173 9.10 -1.24 17.72
C ILE A 173 10.32 -2.16 17.77
N ASP A 174 10.15 -3.33 18.37
CA ASP A 174 11.05 -4.47 18.16
C ASP A 174 10.59 -5.20 16.89
N HIS A 175 11.18 -4.85 15.76
CA HIS A 175 10.81 -5.38 14.44
C HIS A 175 11.00 -6.89 14.31
N THR A 176 11.88 -7.50 15.14
CA THR A 176 12.12 -8.94 15.12
C THR A 176 10.93 -9.76 15.63
N GLN A 177 9.99 -9.11 16.31
CA GLN A 177 8.77 -9.73 16.83
C GLN A 177 7.62 -9.77 15.82
N TYR A 178 7.73 -9.06 14.69
CA TYR A 178 6.62 -8.89 13.76
C TYR A 178 7.07 -9.17 12.31
N ASP A 179 6.19 -9.82 11.58
CA ASP A 179 6.38 -10.14 10.16
C ASP A 179 5.83 -9.02 9.24
N ALA A 180 4.99 -8.13 9.76
CA ALA A 180 4.50 -6.94 9.07
C ALA A 180 3.92 -5.90 10.05
N LEU A 181 3.88 -4.63 9.61
CA LEU A 181 3.13 -3.54 10.24
C LEU A 181 1.87 -3.26 9.45
N VAL A 182 0.71 -3.38 10.07
CA VAL A 182 -0.58 -3.01 9.47
C VAL A 182 -0.96 -1.62 9.94
N ILE A 183 -1.17 -0.71 9.00
CA ILE A 183 -1.52 0.68 9.26
C ILE A 183 -2.99 0.90 8.91
N VAL A 184 -3.83 1.16 9.91
CA VAL A 184 -5.25 1.49 9.75
C VAL A 184 -5.42 2.99 9.89
N GLY A 185 -5.36 3.70 8.76
CA GLY A 185 -5.33 5.15 8.75
C GLY A 185 -5.38 5.74 7.35
N GLY A 186 -5.03 7.01 7.21
CA GLY A 186 -4.74 7.67 5.94
C GLY A 186 -3.23 7.75 5.69
N ASP A 187 -2.86 8.37 4.57
CA ASP A 187 -1.46 8.53 4.15
C ASP A 187 -0.60 9.24 5.23
N GLY A 188 -1.17 10.18 6.00
CA GLY A 188 -0.45 10.83 7.11
C GLY A 188 -0.01 9.88 8.22
N VAL A 189 -0.76 8.80 8.51
CA VAL A 189 -0.31 7.79 9.50
C VAL A 189 0.82 6.94 8.91
N ILE A 190 0.78 6.66 7.61
CA ILE A 190 1.88 5.97 6.91
C ILE A 190 3.14 6.84 6.96
N TYR A 191 3.00 8.14 6.70
CA TYR A 191 4.08 9.11 6.82
C TYR A 191 4.71 9.09 8.22
N GLU A 192 3.89 9.18 9.29
CA GLU A 192 4.36 9.09 10.66
C GLU A 192 5.17 7.81 10.92
N VAL A 193 4.67 6.65 10.45
CA VAL A 193 5.37 5.37 10.60
C VAL A 193 6.69 5.37 9.84
N VAL A 194 6.71 5.81 8.60
CA VAL A 194 7.96 5.89 7.79
C VAL A 194 8.99 6.79 8.48
N GLN A 195 8.58 7.99 8.95
CA GLN A 195 9.50 8.87 9.69
C GLN A 195 10.07 8.16 10.95
N GLY A 196 9.22 7.45 11.70
CA GLY A 196 9.65 6.74 12.91
C GLY A 196 10.65 5.64 12.63
N LEU A 197 10.45 4.84 11.60
CA LEU A 197 11.38 3.78 11.18
C LEU A 197 12.71 4.37 10.70
N MET A 198 12.67 5.42 9.88
CA MET A 198 13.84 6.03 9.25
C MET A 198 14.69 6.89 10.21
N GLN A 199 14.18 7.27 11.37
CA GLN A 199 14.93 8.02 12.40
C GLN A 199 15.76 7.13 13.33
N ARG A 200 15.61 5.82 13.22
CA ARG A 200 16.31 4.86 14.08
C ARG A 200 17.77 4.67 13.66
N PRO A 201 18.67 4.34 14.60
CA PRO A 201 20.04 3.95 14.24
C PRO A 201 20.10 2.68 13.37
N ASP A 202 19.13 1.75 13.55
CA ASP A 202 19.00 0.50 12.80
C ASP A 202 17.96 0.61 11.67
N TRP A 203 17.78 1.82 11.10
CA TRP A 203 16.79 2.12 10.06
C TRP A 203 16.88 1.15 8.85
N ALA A 204 18.09 0.74 8.49
CA ALA A 204 18.33 -0.13 7.34
C ALA A 204 17.68 -1.51 7.48
N ASP A 205 17.64 -2.04 8.71
CA ASP A 205 16.97 -3.31 9.00
C ASP A 205 15.47 -3.12 9.17
N VAL A 206 15.06 -2.11 9.96
CA VAL A 206 13.66 -1.97 10.31
C VAL A 206 12.79 -1.50 9.14
N ILE A 207 13.33 -0.76 8.18
CA ILE A 207 12.58 -0.33 6.99
C ILE A 207 12.21 -1.50 6.06
N GLN A 208 12.85 -2.65 6.23
CA GLN A 208 12.53 -3.86 5.51
C GLN A 208 11.26 -4.56 6.03
N ILE A 209 10.72 -4.13 7.19
CA ILE A 209 9.43 -4.66 7.66
C ILE A 209 8.32 -4.26 6.69
N PRO A 210 7.53 -5.19 6.13
CA PRO A 210 6.50 -4.85 5.15
C PRO A 210 5.36 -4.04 5.78
N LEU A 211 4.96 -2.96 5.10
CA LEU A 211 3.80 -2.15 5.48
C LEU A 211 2.55 -2.67 4.77
N ALA A 212 1.53 -3.02 5.52
CA ALA A 212 0.20 -3.38 5.00
C ALA A 212 -0.77 -2.22 5.27
N ILE A 213 -1.45 -1.73 4.24
CA ILE A 213 -2.22 -0.50 4.32
C ILE A 213 -3.72 -0.80 4.31
N LEU A 214 -4.42 -0.43 5.38
CA LEU A 214 -5.88 -0.48 5.49
C LEU A 214 -6.44 0.95 5.51
N PRO A 215 -7.09 1.38 4.41
CA PRO A 215 -7.44 2.79 4.21
C PRO A 215 -8.60 3.23 5.09
N ALA A 216 -8.33 4.09 6.04
CA ALA A 216 -9.36 4.70 6.88
C ALA A 216 -9.30 6.24 6.86
N GLY A 217 -8.45 6.85 6.03
CA GLY A 217 -8.30 8.30 5.89
C GLY A 217 -9.14 8.92 4.77
N GLY A 218 -8.92 10.20 4.50
CA GLY A 218 -9.58 10.95 3.42
C GLY A 218 -8.88 10.83 2.06
N GLY A 219 -7.55 10.61 2.01
CA GLY A 219 -6.75 10.51 0.79
C GLY A 219 -6.59 9.06 0.34
N ASN A 220 -5.74 8.30 1.01
CA ASN A 220 -5.43 6.89 0.80
C ASN A 220 -4.84 6.57 -0.60
N GLY A 221 -3.91 7.41 -1.07
CA GLY A 221 -3.30 7.28 -2.39
C GLY A 221 -2.49 6.00 -2.54
N LEU A 222 -1.65 5.66 -1.55
CA LEU A 222 -0.88 4.43 -1.57
C LEU A 222 -1.78 3.18 -1.58
N ALA A 223 -2.81 3.13 -0.71
CA ALA A 223 -3.74 1.99 -0.69
C ALA A 223 -4.47 1.81 -2.02
N LYS A 224 -4.86 2.91 -2.66
CA LYS A 224 -5.49 2.89 -4.00
C LYS A 224 -4.51 2.37 -5.06
N SER A 225 -3.27 2.84 -5.06
CA SER A 225 -2.23 2.39 -5.99
C SER A 225 -1.94 0.90 -5.83
N LEU A 226 -1.80 0.41 -4.60
CA LEU A 226 -1.54 -1.01 -4.31
C LEU A 226 -2.69 -1.92 -4.73
N THR A 227 -3.95 -1.51 -4.53
CA THR A 227 -5.10 -2.32 -4.96
C THR A 227 -5.21 -2.38 -6.48
N GLU A 228 -5.03 -1.27 -7.18
CA GLU A 228 -5.09 -1.24 -8.65
C GLU A 228 -3.96 -2.07 -9.29
N SER A 229 -2.73 -1.93 -8.81
CA SER A 229 -1.59 -2.72 -9.31
C SER A 229 -1.75 -4.22 -9.04
N SER A 230 -2.43 -4.58 -7.95
CA SER A 230 -2.77 -5.97 -7.61
C SER A 230 -4.00 -6.50 -8.36
N GLY A 231 -4.67 -5.66 -9.18
CA GLY A 231 -5.91 -5.99 -9.88
C GLY A 231 -7.11 -6.20 -8.97
N GLU A 232 -7.08 -5.56 -7.84
CA GLU A 232 -8.18 -5.55 -6.88
C GLU A 232 -8.93 -4.21 -6.95
N VAL A 233 -10.25 -4.25 -6.78
CA VAL A 233 -11.04 -3.03 -6.65
C VAL A 233 -10.75 -2.40 -5.30
N TYR A 234 -10.56 -1.08 -5.27
CA TYR A 234 -10.31 -0.37 -4.02
C TYR A 234 -11.49 -0.51 -3.04
N SER A 235 -11.24 -1.18 -1.94
CA SER A 235 -12.13 -1.29 -0.78
C SER A 235 -11.32 -1.66 0.46
N PHE A 236 -11.90 -1.44 1.65
CA PHE A 236 -11.23 -1.79 2.90
C PHE A 236 -10.98 -3.30 3.00
N GLU A 237 -11.93 -4.11 2.56
CA GLU A 237 -11.87 -5.58 2.57
C GLU A 237 -10.83 -6.11 1.57
N ASN A 238 -10.71 -5.48 0.38
CA ASN A 238 -9.68 -5.86 -0.58
C ASN A 238 -8.28 -5.47 -0.09
N CYS A 239 -8.13 -4.33 0.61
CA CYS A 239 -6.88 -3.97 1.27
C CYS A 239 -6.52 -4.96 2.40
N ALA A 240 -7.50 -5.41 3.19
CA ALA A 240 -7.28 -6.47 4.18
C ALA A 240 -6.86 -7.80 3.51
N TYR A 241 -7.41 -8.11 2.34
CA TYR A 241 -6.97 -9.25 1.54
C TYR A 241 -5.50 -9.10 1.12
N LEU A 242 -5.06 -7.91 0.65
CA LEU A 242 -3.65 -7.67 0.34
C LEU A 242 -2.75 -7.82 1.57
N ALA A 243 -3.19 -7.33 2.74
CA ALA A 243 -2.46 -7.48 4.00
C ALA A 243 -2.28 -8.95 4.41
N ILE A 244 -3.27 -9.80 4.15
CA ILE A 244 -3.28 -11.21 4.55
C ILE A 244 -2.63 -12.12 3.51
N LYS A 245 -2.95 -11.95 2.23
CA LYS A 245 -2.54 -12.83 1.12
C LYS A 245 -1.40 -12.27 0.28
N GLY A 246 -1.12 -10.98 0.40
CA GLY A 246 0.00 -10.33 -0.28
C GLY A 246 1.35 -10.85 0.19
N GLN A 247 2.37 -10.53 -0.59
CA GLN A 247 3.77 -10.78 -0.28
C GLN A 247 4.50 -9.44 -0.15
N PRO A 248 5.61 -9.37 0.59
CA PRO A 248 6.46 -8.20 0.60
C PRO A 248 6.89 -7.82 -0.82
N GLN A 249 6.48 -6.65 -1.28
CA GLN A 249 6.89 -6.06 -2.55
C GLN A 249 7.74 -4.83 -2.27
N PRO A 250 8.69 -4.49 -3.16
CA PRO A 250 9.44 -3.26 -3.05
C PRO A 250 8.55 -2.03 -2.99
N LEU A 251 8.98 -1.02 -2.24
CA LEU A 251 8.40 0.33 -2.23
C LEU A 251 9.53 1.34 -2.32
N ASP A 252 9.44 2.24 -3.27
CA ASP A 252 10.33 3.37 -3.35
C ASP A 252 10.04 4.38 -2.25
N LEU A 253 11.09 4.85 -1.62
CA LEU A 253 11.02 5.99 -0.72
C LEU A 253 11.95 7.07 -1.27
N ALA A 254 11.65 8.32 -1.01
CA ALA A 254 12.55 9.39 -1.39
C ALA A 254 12.99 10.21 -0.17
N THR A 255 14.26 10.59 -0.16
CA THR A 255 14.76 11.62 0.76
C THR A 255 14.31 12.98 0.25
N LEU A 256 13.61 13.73 1.08
CA LEU A 256 13.29 15.13 0.88
C LEU A 256 14.16 15.96 1.82
N ARG A 257 14.98 16.83 1.28
CA ARG A 257 15.82 17.79 2.01
C ARG A 257 15.29 19.20 1.79
N SER A 258 14.87 19.86 2.86
CA SER A 258 14.51 21.28 2.88
C SER A 258 15.60 22.11 3.53
N LYS A 259 15.42 23.42 3.67
CA LYS A 259 16.34 24.29 4.43
C LYS A 259 16.43 23.92 5.92
N THR A 260 15.41 23.33 6.48
CA THR A 260 15.26 23.13 7.93
C THR A 260 15.27 21.69 8.38
N ALA A 261 14.97 20.74 7.48
CA ALA A 261 14.81 19.33 7.85
C ALA A 261 15.05 18.38 6.68
N THR A 262 15.43 17.16 7.01
CA THR A 262 15.40 16.01 6.11
C THR A 262 14.23 15.12 6.51
N LYS A 263 13.42 14.73 5.52
CA LYS A 263 12.23 13.87 5.67
C LYS A 263 12.26 12.75 4.64
N PHE A 264 11.44 11.73 4.84
CA PHE A 264 11.25 10.64 3.89
C PHE A 264 9.83 10.66 3.38
N ILE A 265 9.66 10.60 2.06
CA ILE A 265 8.37 10.62 1.40
C ILE A 265 8.16 9.33 0.61
N PHE A 266 6.91 8.89 0.53
CA PHE A 266 6.54 7.63 -0.13
C PHE A 266 5.47 7.81 -1.21
N LEU A 267 4.76 8.95 -1.23
CA LEU A 267 3.62 9.16 -2.12
C LEU A 267 3.81 10.36 -3.05
N SER A 268 3.96 11.56 -2.50
CA SER A 268 3.93 12.76 -3.35
C SER A 268 4.58 14.00 -2.73
N LEU A 269 5.00 14.91 -3.62
CA LEU A 269 5.32 16.29 -3.29
C LEU A 269 4.52 17.22 -4.20
N SER A 270 3.82 18.19 -3.64
CA SER A 270 3.11 19.23 -4.40
C SER A 270 3.58 20.64 -4.05
N TRP A 271 3.49 21.52 -5.06
CA TRP A 271 3.75 22.96 -4.95
C TRP A 271 2.73 23.72 -5.79
N ALA A 272 2.74 25.04 -5.73
CA ALA A 272 1.86 25.95 -6.42
C ALA A 272 0.40 25.79 -5.98
N PHE A 273 -0.54 25.75 -6.91
CA PHE A 273 -1.97 25.66 -6.63
C PHE A 273 -2.34 24.51 -5.69
N LEU A 274 -1.76 23.33 -5.93
CA LEU A 274 -2.12 22.13 -5.18
C LEU A 274 -1.74 22.19 -3.72
N ALA A 275 -0.53 22.67 -3.42
CA ALA A 275 -0.07 22.79 -2.04
C ALA A 275 -0.93 23.77 -1.24
N GLU A 276 -1.30 24.88 -1.83
CA GLU A 276 -2.19 25.85 -1.18
C GLU A 276 -3.62 25.31 -1.03
N MET A 277 -4.12 24.57 -2.03
CA MET A 277 -5.42 23.92 -1.96
C MET A 277 -5.45 22.85 -0.84
N ASP A 278 -4.44 22.02 -0.75
CA ASP A 278 -4.34 20.97 0.24
C ASP A 278 -4.27 21.57 1.65
N PHE A 279 -3.37 22.53 1.85
CA PHE A 279 -3.24 23.25 3.12
C PHE A 279 -4.55 23.92 3.57
N GLU A 280 -5.24 24.61 2.67
CA GLU A 280 -6.52 25.23 3.02
C GLU A 280 -7.64 24.21 3.23
N SER A 281 -7.61 23.07 2.54
CA SER A 281 -8.60 22.00 2.68
C SER A 281 -8.65 21.43 4.09
N GLU A 282 -7.56 21.53 4.85
CA GLU A 282 -7.51 21.11 6.25
C GLU A 282 -8.58 21.78 7.12
N LYS A 283 -8.96 23.03 6.82
CA LYS A 283 -10.04 23.76 7.49
C LYS A 283 -11.40 23.09 7.26
N TYR A 284 -11.53 22.29 6.21
CA TYR A 284 -12.78 21.62 5.79
C TYR A 284 -12.74 20.12 6.01
N ARG A 285 -11.90 19.61 6.94
CA ARG A 285 -11.79 18.16 7.25
C ARG A 285 -13.13 17.49 7.53
N PHE A 286 -14.09 18.22 8.10
CA PHE A 286 -15.44 17.74 8.37
C PHE A 286 -16.24 17.34 7.10
N ALA A 287 -15.89 17.92 5.94
CA ALA A 287 -16.54 17.63 4.65
C ALA A 287 -15.95 16.37 3.95
N GLY A 288 -15.02 15.66 4.55
CA GLY A 288 -14.41 14.45 3.98
C GLY A 288 -13.72 14.75 2.64
N ALA A 289 -13.92 13.91 1.62
CA ALA A 289 -13.31 14.08 0.30
C ALA A 289 -13.75 15.36 -0.44
N GLN A 290 -14.91 15.92 -0.12
CA GLN A 290 -15.41 17.16 -0.74
C GLN A 290 -14.62 18.41 -0.34
N ARG A 291 -13.80 18.34 0.71
CA ARG A 291 -12.92 19.43 1.17
C ARG A 291 -12.05 20.01 0.04
N PHE A 292 -11.54 19.15 -0.83
CA PHE A 292 -10.70 19.54 -1.95
C PHE A 292 -11.48 20.35 -3.00
N THR A 293 -12.72 19.97 -3.30
CA THR A 293 -13.58 20.70 -4.24
C THR A 293 -13.93 22.11 -3.71
N ILE A 294 -14.21 22.22 -2.41
CA ILE A 294 -14.52 23.49 -1.77
C ILE A 294 -13.31 24.43 -1.77
N SER A 295 -12.13 23.91 -1.42
CA SER A 295 -10.88 24.69 -1.38
C SER A 295 -10.43 25.13 -2.77
N SER A 296 -10.59 24.27 -3.80
CA SER A 296 -10.12 24.57 -5.17
C SER A 296 -10.86 25.72 -5.84
N LEU A 297 -12.16 25.84 -5.64
CA LEU A 297 -12.98 26.82 -6.34
C LEU A 297 -12.55 28.28 -6.04
N GLY A 298 -12.26 28.58 -4.78
CA GLY A 298 -11.80 29.92 -4.37
C GLY A 298 -10.42 30.29 -4.94
N LYS A 299 -9.51 29.31 -5.04
CA LYS A 299 -8.14 29.52 -5.52
C LYS A 299 -8.06 29.66 -7.04
N ILE A 300 -8.82 28.88 -7.79
CA ILE A 300 -8.89 28.99 -9.25
C ILE A 300 -9.31 30.41 -9.65
N LEU A 301 -10.21 31.02 -8.88
CA LEU A 301 -10.70 32.38 -9.12
C LEU A 301 -9.64 33.47 -8.79
N SER A 302 -8.65 33.19 -7.97
CA SER A 302 -7.66 34.19 -7.53
C SER A 302 -6.66 34.60 -8.60
N GLY A 303 -6.45 33.79 -9.65
CA GLY A 303 -5.50 34.05 -10.72
C GLY A 303 -4.02 34.15 -10.25
N LYS A 304 -3.69 33.62 -9.06
CA LYS A 304 -2.33 33.64 -8.51
C LYS A 304 -1.38 32.85 -9.42
N ASN A 305 -0.16 33.33 -9.53
CA ASN A 305 0.93 32.66 -10.24
C ASN A 305 2.03 32.33 -9.23
N TRP A 306 2.62 31.18 -9.39
CA TRP A 306 3.76 30.71 -8.61
C TRP A 306 5.00 30.72 -9.49
N SER A 307 5.96 31.59 -9.19
CA SER A 307 7.22 31.67 -9.94
C SER A 307 8.33 30.95 -9.20
N GLY A 308 9.18 30.26 -9.94
CA GLY A 308 10.29 29.51 -9.37
C GLY A 308 11.08 28.75 -10.41
N SER A 309 11.86 27.79 -9.96
CA SER A 309 12.61 26.89 -10.82
C SER A 309 12.44 25.43 -10.38
N PHE A 310 12.35 24.56 -11.36
CA PHE A 310 12.37 23.12 -11.23
C PHE A 310 13.57 22.57 -11.98
N SER A 311 14.51 21.98 -11.26
CA SER A 311 15.72 21.38 -11.82
C SER A 311 15.71 19.88 -11.55
N TYR A 312 16.07 19.08 -12.54
CA TYR A 312 15.92 17.62 -12.46
C TYR A 312 16.98 16.86 -13.24
N VAL A 313 17.23 15.63 -12.82
CA VAL A 313 18.03 14.64 -13.55
C VAL A 313 17.20 14.06 -14.67
N GLU A 314 17.61 14.24 -15.92
CA GLU A 314 16.94 13.59 -17.05
C GLU A 314 17.37 12.12 -17.12
N PRO A 315 16.41 11.15 -17.12
CA PRO A 315 16.75 9.75 -17.28
C PRO A 315 17.29 9.47 -18.68
N THR A 316 18.24 8.56 -18.81
CA THR A 316 18.68 8.06 -20.10
C THR A 316 17.72 6.99 -20.64
N ALA A 317 17.63 6.82 -21.96
CA ALA A 317 16.62 5.93 -22.58
C ALA A 317 16.70 4.46 -22.12
N ASP A 318 17.89 3.98 -21.79
CA ASP A 318 18.13 2.59 -21.38
C ASP A 318 18.54 2.48 -19.90
N GLU A 319 18.19 3.46 -19.08
CA GLU A 319 18.60 3.47 -17.68
C GLU A 319 17.93 2.36 -16.88
N VAL A 320 18.73 1.44 -16.35
CA VAL A 320 18.29 0.47 -15.37
C VAL A 320 18.64 1.02 -13.98
N VAL A 321 17.63 1.50 -13.27
CA VAL A 321 17.82 1.98 -11.89
C VAL A 321 18.06 0.78 -10.98
N PRO A 322 19.23 0.65 -10.32
CA PRO A 322 19.46 -0.42 -9.37
C PRO A 322 18.56 -0.22 -8.13
N THR A 323 18.24 -1.31 -7.44
CA THR A 323 17.61 -1.20 -6.12
C THR A 323 18.59 -0.61 -5.12
N TYR A 324 18.11 0.10 -4.11
CA TYR A 324 18.97 0.68 -3.07
C TYR A 324 19.90 -0.37 -2.41
N TRP A 325 19.42 -1.60 -2.28
CA TRP A 325 20.10 -2.72 -1.63
C TRP A 325 20.99 -3.55 -2.58
N ALA A 326 21.20 -3.13 -3.83
CA ALA A 326 21.96 -3.91 -4.82
C ALA A 326 23.41 -4.15 -4.41
N ASP A 327 24.05 -3.21 -3.71
CA ASP A 327 25.42 -3.28 -3.24
C ASP A 327 25.54 -3.90 -1.82
N GLY A 328 24.47 -4.47 -1.29
CA GLY A 328 24.37 -5.02 0.05
C GLY A 328 23.71 -4.09 1.07
N HIS A 329 23.61 -4.57 2.33
CA HIS A 329 23.06 -3.74 3.41
C HIS A 329 23.96 -2.54 3.70
N ASP A 330 23.34 -1.45 4.11
CA ASP A 330 24.02 -0.23 4.53
C ASP A 330 24.83 -0.51 5.81
N ASP A 331 26.12 -0.24 5.77
CA ASP A 331 27.11 -0.55 6.80
C ASP A 331 27.10 0.40 8.01
N GLY A 332 25.90 0.71 8.51
CA GLY A 332 25.69 1.51 9.75
C GLY A 332 25.62 3.03 9.53
N ARG A 333 25.24 3.47 8.34
CA ARG A 333 25.00 4.89 8.04
C ARG A 333 23.80 5.42 8.80
N ALA A 334 23.87 6.69 9.18
CA ALA A 334 22.80 7.37 9.89
C ALA A 334 21.57 7.67 8.99
N ALA A 335 21.70 7.61 7.66
CA ALA A 335 20.65 7.89 6.69
C ALA A 335 20.99 7.27 5.32
N PRO A 336 20.02 7.09 4.42
CA PRO A 336 20.25 6.63 3.06
C PRO A 336 21.29 7.47 2.32
N LYS A 337 22.13 6.78 1.54
CA LYS A 337 23.17 7.45 0.72
C LYS A 337 22.52 8.24 -0.38
N LEU A 338 22.84 9.53 -0.45
CA LEU A 338 22.51 10.39 -1.59
C LEU A 338 23.62 10.31 -2.64
N THR A 339 23.24 10.09 -3.87
CA THR A 339 24.18 9.90 -5.00
C THR A 339 24.01 10.93 -6.11
N LEU A 340 22.84 11.54 -6.19
CA LEU A 340 22.44 12.50 -7.23
C LEU A 340 22.34 13.92 -6.70
N LEU A 341 21.89 14.08 -5.45
CA LEU A 341 21.84 15.40 -4.83
C LEU A 341 23.23 15.92 -4.47
N PRO A 342 23.44 17.24 -4.51
CA PRO A 342 24.67 17.85 -3.99
C PRO A 342 24.86 17.52 -2.51
N PRO A 343 26.11 17.52 -2.00
CA PRO A 343 26.39 17.16 -0.60
C PRO A 343 25.61 17.99 0.42
N SER A 344 25.42 19.26 0.16
CA SER A 344 24.63 20.19 0.97
C SER A 344 23.49 20.82 0.15
N ALA A 345 22.45 21.31 0.82
CA ALA A 345 21.39 22.09 0.19
C ALA A 345 21.88 23.44 -0.40
N GLU A 346 23.01 23.92 0.10
CA GLU A 346 23.62 25.19 -0.34
C GLU A 346 24.59 25.00 -1.51
N ASP A 347 25.06 23.76 -1.73
CA ASP A 347 25.97 23.47 -2.82
C ASP A 347 25.27 23.58 -4.19
N PRO A 348 26.00 24.01 -5.22
CA PRO A 348 25.43 24.11 -6.56
C PRO A 348 25.02 22.71 -7.09
N LYS A 349 23.85 22.66 -7.72
CA LYS A 349 23.42 21.47 -8.46
C LYS A 349 24.38 21.15 -9.61
N PRO A 350 24.50 19.88 -10.01
CA PRO A 350 25.31 19.51 -11.17
C PRO A 350 24.83 20.22 -12.45
N GLU A 351 25.76 20.66 -13.29
CA GLU A 351 25.44 21.33 -14.56
C GLU A 351 24.67 20.43 -15.55
N THR A 352 24.75 19.13 -15.38
CA THR A 352 24.01 18.14 -16.18
C THR A 352 22.50 18.13 -15.92
N TRP A 353 22.04 18.78 -14.84
CA TRP A 353 20.61 18.86 -14.53
C TRP A 353 19.89 19.82 -15.47
N LYS A 354 18.76 19.41 -16.01
CA LYS A 354 17.86 20.30 -16.74
C LYS A 354 17.10 21.19 -15.78
N THR A 355 16.82 22.42 -16.22
CA THR A 355 16.08 23.42 -15.43
C THR A 355 14.95 24.03 -16.25
N ILE A 356 13.77 24.10 -15.66
CA ILE A 356 12.62 24.86 -16.14
C ILE A 356 12.41 26.01 -15.16
N GLU A 357 12.44 27.23 -15.66
CA GLU A 357 12.27 28.46 -14.89
C GLU A 357 11.02 29.22 -15.33
N GLY A 358 10.40 29.93 -14.40
CA GLY A 358 9.25 30.79 -14.70
C GLY A 358 8.05 30.51 -13.79
N ASN A 359 6.87 30.70 -14.35
CA ASN A 359 5.62 30.46 -13.63
C ASN A 359 5.19 29.00 -13.75
N PHE A 360 4.64 28.49 -12.67
CA PHE A 360 4.01 27.18 -12.60
C PHE A 360 2.57 27.34 -12.12
N SER A 361 1.65 26.83 -12.89
CA SER A 361 0.26 26.75 -12.47
C SER A 361 -0.01 25.50 -11.63
N LEU A 362 0.70 24.40 -11.91
CA LEU A 362 0.60 23.14 -11.21
C LEU A 362 2.00 22.49 -11.13
N PHE A 363 2.31 21.93 -9.97
CA PHE A 363 3.46 21.06 -9.75
C PHE A 363 3.07 19.91 -8.82
N TRP A 364 3.18 18.68 -9.31
CA TRP A 364 2.83 17.48 -8.53
C TRP A 364 3.79 16.33 -8.88
N ALA A 365 4.72 16.05 -8.00
CA ALA A 365 5.63 14.92 -8.11
C ALA A 365 5.01 13.70 -7.39
N MET A 366 4.93 12.58 -8.09
CA MET A 366 4.26 11.35 -7.64
C MET A 366 5.22 10.18 -7.64
N ASN A 367 5.26 9.44 -6.53
CA ASN A 367 5.97 8.16 -6.40
C ASN A 367 5.06 6.95 -6.72
N ALA A 368 3.76 7.17 -6.79
CA ALA A 368 2.76 6.17 -7.14
C ALA A 368 1.67 6.79 -8.01
N ALA A 369 0.88 5.96 -8.70
CA ALA A 369 -0.07 6.45 -9.70
C ALA A 369 -1.18 7.35 -9.12
N TRP A 370 -1.66 7.03 -7.92
CA TRP A 370 -2.83 7.67 -7.31
C TRP A 370 -2.42 8.57 -6.14
N ALA A 371 -2.85 9.81 -6.16
CA ALA A 371 -2.71 10.73 -5.02
C ALA A 371 -3.86 10.56 -3.98
N GLY A 372 -4.90 9.86 -4.35
CA GLY A 372 -6.09 9.59 -3.53
C GLY A 372 -7.07 8.72 -4.28
N THR A 373 -8.27 8.53 -3.74
CA THR A 373 -9.25 7.60 -4.30
C THR A 373 -9.75 7.96 -5.71
N ASN A 374 -9.71 9.25 -6.09
CA ASN A 374 -10.22 9.78 -7.36
C ASN A 374 -9.16 10.59 -8.14
N GLY A 375 -7.89 10.47 -7.79
CA GLY A 375 -6.81 11.24 -8.40
C GLY A 375 -5.74 10.34 -9.00
N LEU A 376 -5.95 9.84 -10.23
CA LEU A 376 -4.95 9.13 -11.02
C LEU A 376 -4.00 10.15 -11.66
N VAL A 377 -3.07 10.66 -10.87
CA VAL A 377 -2.21 11.80 -11.25
C VAL A 377 -1.09 11.40 -12.20
N ALA A 378 -0.46 10.27 -11.94
CA ALA A 378 0.65 9.75 -12.74
C ALA A 378 0.34 8.33 -13.24
N PRO A 379 -0.44 8.18 -14.32
CA PRO A 379 -0.94 6.86 -14.77
C PRO A 379 0.16 5.84 -15.08
N SER A 380 1.37 6.30 -15.43
CA SER A 380 2.54 5.46 -15.73
C SER A 380 3.46 5.21 -14.54
N ALA A 381 3.16 5.76 -13.35
CA ALA A 381 3.99 5.57 -12.18
C ALA A 381 3.73 4.20 -11.55
N GLU A 382 4.80 3.49 -11.23
CA GLU A 382 4.80 2.31 -10.39
C GLU A 382 5.50 2.66 -9.07
N PHE A 383 5.03 2.09 -7.97
CA PHE A 383 5.53 2.42 -6.63
C PHE A 383 6.94 1.86 -6.33
N ASP A 384 7.60 1.23 -7.32
CA ASP A 384 8.94 0.64 -7.22
C ASP A 384 9.77 0.78 -8.53
N ASP A 385 9.47 1.76 -9.38
CA ASP A 385 10.19 1.97 -10.64
C ASP A 385 11.46 2.83 -10.49
N GLY A 386 11.69 3.40 -9.33
CA GLY A 386 12.87 4.19 -9.00
C GLY A 386 12.76 5.66 -9.39
N TYR A 387 11.56 6.17 -9.66
CA TYR A 387 11.37 7.53 -10.16
C TYR A 387 10.23 8.27 -9.47
N MET A 388 10.36 9.60 -9.41
CA MET A 388 9.21 10.49 -9.30
C MET A 388 8.69 10.85 -10.69
N HIS A 389 7.38 10.79 -10.88
CA HIS A 389 6.66 11.27 -12.06
C HIS A 389 6.11 12.65 -11.76
N VAL A 390 6.78 13.67 -12.28
CA VAL A 390 6.47 15.07 -11.99
C VAL A 390 5.53 15.61 -13.05
N VAL A 391 4.29 15.86 -12.66
CA VAL A 391 3.24 16.45 -13.49
C VAL A 391 3.26 17.96 -13.27
N ILE A 392 3.57 18.73 -14.32
CA ILE A 392 3.63 20.19 -14.27
C ILE A 392 2.74 20.85 -15.32
N MET A 393 2.28 22.05 -14.99
CA MET A 393 1.69 22.99 -15.95
C MET A 393 2.51 24.28 -15.92
N PRO A 394 3.53 24.40 -16.78
CA PRO A 394 4.35 25.61 -16.84
C PRO A 394 3.57 26.78 -17.45
N GLY A 395 3.91 27.99 -17.02
CA GLY A 395 3.28 29.22 -17.48
C GLY A 395 1.94 29.52 -16.81
N LYS A 396 1.23 30.49 -17.37
CA LYS A 396 -0.14 30.84 -16.99
C LYS A 396 -1.13 30.04 -17.81
N VAL A 397 -2.04 29.40 -17.17
CA VAL A 397 -3.12 28.65 -17.81
C VAL A 397 -4.47 29.32 -17.56
N SER A 398 -5.39 29.19 -18.51
CA SER A 398 -6.75 29.67 -18.36
C SER A 398 -7.55 28.82 -17.37
N MET A 399 -8.63 29.39 -16.83
CA MET A 399 -9.59 28.68 -15.99
C MET A 399 -10.09 27.38 -16.66
N ALA A 400 -10.38 27.45 -17.97
CA ALA A 400 -10.89 26.31 -18.74
C ALA A 400 -9.86 25.18 -18.84
N GLU A 401 -8.58 25.50 -19.01
CA GLU A 401 -7.49 24.51 -19.03
C GLU A 401 -7.33 23.87 -17.66
N TYR A 402 -7.35 24.66 -16.57
CA TYR A 402 -7.34 24.13 -15.21
C TYR A 402 -8.47 23.14 -14.98
N MET A 403 -9.70 23.57 -15.23
CA MET A 403 -10.88 22.71 -15.07
C MET A 403 -10.78 21.46 -15.94
N GLY A 404 -10.27 21.61 -17.16
CA GLY A 404 -10.05 20.49 -18.06
C GLY A 404 -9.08 19.45 -17.51
N VAL A 405 -8.03 19.83 -16.77
CA VAL A 405 -7.11 18.94 -16.09
C VAL A 405 -7.82 18.22 -14.94
N PHE A 406 -8.46 18.97 -14.04
CA PHE A 406 -9.11 18.39 -12.87
C PHE A 406 -10.28 17.45 -13.20
N LEU A 407 -11.07 17.75 -14.22
CA LEU A 407 -12.18 16.90 -14.68
C LEU A 407 -11.73 15.58 -15.34
N THR A 408 -10.46 15.43 -15.62
CA THR A 408 -9.88 14.22 -16.25
C THR A 408 -8.86 13.49 -15.38
N LEU A 409 -8.66 13.93 -14.13
CA LEU A 409 -7.76 13.30 -13.18
C LEU A 409 -8.15 11.87 -12.81
N ASP A 410 -9.44 11.58 -12.70
CA ASP A 410 -9.96 10.25 -12.34
C ASP A 410 -9.63 9.18 -13.39
N SER A 411 -9.54 9.59 -14.65
CA SER A 411 -9.23 8.73 -15.80
C SER A 411 -7.77 8.80 -16.25
N GLY A 412 -6.96 9.66 -15.66
CA GLY A 412 -5.57 9.88 -16.05
C GLY A 412 -5.37 10.63 -17.37
N ARG A 413 -6.45 11.02 -18.08
CA ARG A 413 -6.37 11.67 -19.41
C ARG A 413 -5.88 13.11 -19.37
N HIS A 414 -5.66 13.68 -18.20
CA HIS A 414 -5.05 15.01 -18.07
C HIS A 414 -3.62 15.04 -18.61
N VAL A 415 -2.88 13.91 -18.58
CA VAL A 415 -1.50 13.84 -19.11
C VAL A 415 -1.43 14.01 -20.64
N ASP A 416 -2.55 13.81 -21.35
CA ASP A 416 -2.62 13.97 -22.81
C ASP A 416 -2.87 15.43 -23.23
N LYS A 417 -3.07 16.34 -22.27
CA LYS A 417 -3.37 17.74 -22.58
C LYS A 417 -2.08 18.50 -22.92
N PRO A 418 -2.11 19.39 -23.93
CA PRO A 418 -0.91 20.11 -24.38
C PRO A 418 -0.33 21.06 -23.33
N THR A 419 -1.11 21.45 -22.32
CA THR A 419 -0.67 22.32 -21.21
C THR A 419 0.01 21.54 -20.09
N VAL A 420 -0.05 20.19 -20.12
CA VAL A 420 0.52 19.31 -19.09
C VAL A 420 1.80 18.68 -19.61
N GLN A 421 2.83 18.69 -18.79
CA GLN A 421 4.07 17.96 -19.03
C GLN A 421 4.28 16.95 -17.92
N VAL A 422 4.70 15.74 -18.28
CA VAL A 422 5.07 14.70 -17.32
C VAL A 422 6.56 14.43 -17.47
N ILE A 423 7.30 14.63 -16.39
CA ILE A 423 8.76 14.46 -16.33
C ILE A 423 9.08 13.35 -15.34
N LYS A 424 9.74 12.29 -15.82
CA LYS A 424 10.22 11.18 -15.00
C LYS A 424 11.64 11.51 -14.54
N THR A 425 11.91 11.44 -13.23
CA THR A 425 13.22 11.79 -12.69
C THR A 425 13.53 11.06 -11.39
N ARG A 426 14.81 10.77 -11.15
CA ARG A 426 15.30 10.16 -9.91
C ARG A 426 15.66 11.18 -8.83
N ALA A 427 16.00 12.40 -9.23
CA ALA A 427 16.30 13.46 -8.30
C ALA A 427 15.96 14.82 -8.89
N PHE A 428 15.49 15.74 -8.04
CA PHE A 428 15.13 17.08 -8.46
C PHE A 428 15.26 18.10 -7.33
N GLU A 429 15.26 19.38 -7.73
CA GLU A 429 15.24 20.54 -6.85
C GLU A 429 14.11 21.48 -7.27
N VAL A 430 13.36 21.98 -6.29
CA VAL A 430 12.40 23.08 -6.49
C VAL A 430 12.85 24.28 -5.68
N LYS A 431 12.93 25.46 -6.34
CA LYS A 431 13.17 26.75 -5.73
C LYS A 431 12.00 27.68 -6.04
N ALA A 432 11.37 28.20 -5.01
CA ALA A 432 10.25 29.10 -5.05
C ALA A 432 10.45 30.22 -4.02
N PRO A 433 9.64 31.28 -3.99
CA PRO A 433 9.64 32.27 -2.92
C PRO A 433 9.46 31.60 -1.55
N GLU A 434 10.13 32.15 -0.54
CA GLU A 434 10.04 31.61 0.85
C GLU A 434 8.62 31.61 1.42
N SER A 435 7.76 32.47 0.89
CA SER A 435 6.34 32.54 1.27
C SER A 435 5.51 31.42 0.70
N ASP A 436 6.01 30.68 -0.30
CA ASP A 436 5.26 29.63 -0.93
C ASP A 436 5.25 28.34 -0.08
N ILE A 437 4.12 27.65 -0.13
CA ILE A 437 3.91 26.41 0.58
C ILE A 437 4.19 25.25 -0.37
N MET A 438 4.89 24.25 0.14
CA MET A 438 5.00 22.92 -0.47
C MET A 438 4.37 21.88 0.47
N MET A 439 3.81 20.81 -0.07
CA MET A 439 3.23 19.72 0.71
C MET A 439 3.87 18.40 0.30
N ALA A 440 4.35 17.64 1.26
CA ALA A 440 4.95 16.32 1.06
C ALA A 440 4.16 15.27 1.86
N ASP A 441 3.54 14.31 1.16
CA ASP A 441 2.66 13.29 1.75
C ASP A 441 1.54 13.88 2.65
N GLY A 442 1.08 15.11 2.34
CA GLY A 442 0.10 15.85 3.13
C GLY A 442 0.70 16.73 4.25
N GLU A 443 2.02 16.71 4.44
CA GLU A 443 2.70 17.51 5.46
C GLU A 443 3.34 18.76 4.85
N ARG A 444 3.24 19.89 5.57
CA ARG A 444 3.74 21.18 5.11
C ARG A 444 5.27 21.26 5.15
N ILE A 445 5.85 21.78 4.08
CA ILE A 445 7.26 22.13 3.94
C ILE A 445 7.35 23.64 3.70
N ASP A 446 8.04 24.34 4.61
CA ASP A 446 8.23 25.79 4.55
C ASP A 446 9.55 26.15 3.85
N GLY A 447 9.64 27.44 3.45
CA GLY A 447 10.88 28.07 2.98
C GLY A 447 11.13 28.01 1.48
N GLY A 448 10.15 27.59 0.69
CA GLY A 448 10.20 27.67 -0.79
C GLY A 448 11.33 26.88 -1.46
N PHE A 449 11.93 25.91 -0.75
CA PHE A 449 13.05 25.11 -1.23
C PHE A 449 12.93 23.67 -0.80
N CYS A 450 13.10 22.76 -1.77
CA CYS A 450 13.34 21.35 -1.46
C CYS A 450 14.17 20.66 -2.54
N GLN A 451 14.88 19.64 -2.12
CA GLN A 451 15.58 18.67 -2.97
C GLN A 451 15.06 17.28 -2.66
N VAL A 452 14.87 16.47 -3.69
CA VAL A 452 14.33 15.11 -3.56
C VAL A 452 15.21 14.13 -4.32
N GLU A 453 15.55 12.99 -3.71
CA GLU A 453 16.22 11.85 -4.36
C GLU A 453 15.50 10.56 -4.02
N VAL A 454 15.14 9.80 -5.05
CA VAL A 454 14.42 8.52 -4.92
C VAL A 454 15.40 7.39 -4.63
N HIS A 455 15.06 6.56 -3.68
CA HIS A 455 15.76 5.32 -3.33
C HIS A 455 14.90 4.13 -3.75
N ARG A 456 15.22 3.55 -4.90
CA ARG A 456 14.43 2.44 -5.44
C ARG A 456 14.42 1.24 -4.51
N ALA A 457 13.21 0.76 -4.19
CA ALA A 457 13.00 -0.42 -3.34
C ALA A 457 13.58 -0.29 -1.92
N LEU A 458 13.68 0.94 -1.37
CA LEU A 458 14.20 1.17 -0.03
C LEU A 458 13.32 0.51 1.04
N GLY A 459 12.02 0.60 0.92
CA GLY A 459 11.03 0.00 1.82
C GLY A 459 10.28 -1.17 1.20
N ARG A 460 9.30 -1.69 1.94
CA ARG A 460 8.45 -2.80 1.50
C ARG A 460 6.98 -2.57 1.83
N VAL A 461 6.11 -3.07 0.95
CA VAL A 461 4.65 -3.09 1.17
C VAL A 461 4.07 -4.47 0.93
N MET A 462 2.94 -4.77 1.55
CA MET A 462 2.18 -5.98 1.28
C MET A 462 1.31 -5.76 0.04
N ALA A 463 1.61 -6.47 -1.04
CA ALA A 463 0.85 -6.41 -2.30
C ALA A 463 0.88 -7.77 -3.02
N ILE A 464 0.02 -7.91 -4.03
CA ILE A 464 0.03 -9.06 -4.94
C ILE A 464 0.51 -8.54 -6.29
N ARG A 465 1.64 -9.05 -6.78
CA ARG A 465 2.03 -8.82 -8.19
C ARG A 465 1.33 -9.82 -9.08
N LYS A 466 0.79 -9.30 -10.18
CA LYS A 466 0.22 -10.12 -11.27
C LYS A 466 1.32 -10.72 -12.14
#